data_27e0408eaac1e1b4a058350f53042101
#
_entry.id   27e0408eaac1e1b4a058350f53042101
#
_cell.length_a   1.000
_cell.length_b   1.000
_cell.length_c   1.000
_cell.angle_alpha   90.00
_cell.angle_beta   90.00
_cell.angle_gamma   90.00
#
_symmetry.space_group_name_H-M   'P 1'
#
loop_
_entity.id
_entity.type
_entity.pdbx_description
1 polymer ?
#
loop_
_entity_poly.entity_id
_entity_poly.type
_entity_poly.pdbx_seq_one_letter_code
_entity_poly.pdbx_strand_id
1 'polypeptide(L)'
;MQRLMCKGKIHRATVTQAELDYVGSITIDALLLAAADIRPYEIVQVTSLRNATRWKTYALPAPEGSGKICLNGPPAHLFQPGDLVIILSMGMYEENEIADLVPRVVFVDEQNQIVKIEEHHLITNGEALT
;
A
#
# COMPACT_ATOMS: atom_id res chain seq x y z
N MET A 1 -17.01 18.79 5.85
CA MET A 1 -17.27 17.54 5.09
C MET A 1 -15.97 16.81 4.86
N GLN A 2 -15.91 15.54 5.19
CA GLN A 2 -14.72 14.72 4.98
C GLN A 2 -14.73 14.08 3.60
N ARG A 3 -13.54 13.95 3.02
CA ARG A 3 -13.33 13.24 1.76
C ARG A 3 -12.40 12.06 2.00
N LEU A 4 -12.68 10.94 1.36
CA LEU A 4 -11.81 9.78 1.38
C LEU A 4 -10.72 9.98 0.32
N MET A 5 -9.47 10.09 0.78
CA MET A 5 -8.34 10.42 -0.08
C MET A 5 -7.32 9.28 -0.08
N CYS A 6 -6.65 9.08 -1.21
CA CYS A 6 -5.45 8.24 -1.23
C CYS A 6 -4.31 9.02 -0.57
N LYS A 7 -3.75 8.48 0.50
CA LYS A 7 -2.61 9.11 1.17
C LYS A 7 -1.28 8.42 0.89
N GLY A 8 -1.32 7.17 0.44
CA GLY A 8 -0.12 6.41 0.14
C GLY A 8 -0.40 5.20 -0.71
N LYS A 9 0.61 4.79 -1.48
CA LYS A 9 0.48 3.66 -2.38
C LYS A 9 1.84 2.98 -2.56
N ILE A 10 1.84 1.64 -2.51
CA ILE A 10 2.99 0.83 -2.91
C ILE A 10 2.65 0.27 -4.28
N HIS A 11 3.43 0.67 -5.28
CA HIS A 11 3.13 0.38 -6.68
C HIS A 11 3.92 -0.82 -7.18
N ARG A 12 3.19 -1.86 -7.61
CA ARG A 12 3.73 -3.06 -8.26
C ARG A 12 4.69 -3.85 -7.37
N ALA A 13 4.31 -4.03 -6.10
CA ALA A 13 5.04 -4.93 -5.21
C ALA A 13 4.75 -6.38 -5.59
N THR A 14 5.73 -7.25 -5.38
CA THR A 14 5.62 -8.67 -5.68
C THR A 14 5.21 -9.44 -4.42
N VAL A 15 4.12 -10.22 -4.51
CA VAL A 15 3.73 -11.12 -3.43
C VAL A 15 4.81 -12.18 -3.24
N THR A 16 5.34 -12.31 -2.02
CA THR A 16 6.38 -13.27 -1.71
C THR A 16 5.83 -14.56 -1.10
N GLN A 17 4.72 -14.48 -0.38
CA GLN A 17 4.09 -15.61 0.30
C GLN A 17 2.58 -15.45 0.37
N ALA A 18 1.88 -16.57 0.48
CA ALA A 18 0.45 -16.61 0.73
C ALA A 18 0.20 -17.74 1.75
N GLU A 19 -0.26 -17.39 2.95
CA GLU A 19 -0.37 -18.30 4.09
C GLU A 19 -1.82 -18.42 4.55
N LEU A 20 -2.50 -19.44 4.04
CA LEU A 20 -3.93 -19.66 4.28
C LEU A 20 -4.28 -19.83 5.77
N ASP A 21 -3.44 -20.53 6.51
CA ASP A 21 -3.72 -20.91 7.89
C ASP A 21 -3.39 -19.84 8.93
N TYR A 22 -2.97 -18.65 8.49
CA TYR A 22 -2.71 -17.55 9.39
C TYR A 22 -3.94 -16.66 9.53
N VAL A 23 -3.97 -15.88 10.61
CA VAL A 23 -5.00 -14.85 10.81
C VAL A 23 -4.94 -13.86 9.65
N GLY A 24 -6.12 -13.48 9.12
CA GLY A 24 -6.20 -12.64 7.94
C GLY A 24 -5.53 -11.29 8.11
N SER A 25 -4.59 -10.97 7.23
CA SER A 25 -3.84 -9.72 7.21
C SER A 25 -2.96 -9.68 5.96
N ILE A 26 -2.26 -8.56 5.76
CA ILE A 26 -1.15 -8.50 4.83
C ILE A 26 0.10 -8.09 5.59
N THR A 27 1.14 -8.92 5.53
CA THR A 27 2.44 -8.61 6.15
C THR A 27 3.32 -7.94 5.12
N ILE A 28 3.81 -6.74 5.45
CA ILE A 28 4.54 -5.88 4.52
C ILE A 28 5.85 -5.44 5.18
N ASP A 29 6.95 -5.48 4.42
CA ASP A 29 8.24 -4.92 4.84
C ASP A 29 8.03 -3.56 5.51
N ALA A 30 8.54 -3.41 6.73
CA ALA A 30 8.35 -2.20 7.54
C ALA A 30 8.88 -0.94 6.86
N LEU A 31 9.92 -1.04 6.02
CA LEU A 31 10.41 0.12 5.25
C LEU A 31 9.38 0.59 4.23
N LEU A 32 8.65 -0.33 3.61
CA LEU A 32 7.60 0.02 2.65
C LEU A 32 6.42 0.68 3.37
N LEU A 33 6.06 0.17 4.54
CA LEU A 33 4.99 0.77 5.34
C LEU A 33 5.34 2.22 5.71
N ALA A 34 6.54 2.44 6.21
CA ALA A 34 6.99 3.79 6.59
C ALA A 34 7.01 4.72 5.37
N ALA A 35 7.52 4.25 4.24
CA ALA A 35 7.62 5.06 3.02
C ALA A 35 6.25 5.45 2.46
N ALA A 36 5.26 4.57 2.58
CA ALA A 36 3.90 4.81 2.09
C ALA A 36 2.97 5.45 3.13
N ASP A 37 3.50 5.79 4.31
CA ASP A 37 2.73 6.34 5.43
C ASP A 37 1.59 5.40 5.86
N ILE A 38 1.90 4.11 5.99
CA ILE A 38 0.97 3.09 6.46
C ILE A 38 1.41 2.63 7.84
N ARG A 39 0.51 2.66 8.80
CA ARG A 39 0.77 2.18 10.15
C ARG A 39 0.34 0.73 10.33
N PRO A 40 0.95 0.00 11.28
CA PRO A 40 0.44 -1.33 11.65
C PRO A 40 -1.04 -1.26 12.03
N TYR A 41 -1.80 -2.24 11.60
CA TYR A 41 -3.26 -2.37 11.76
C TYR A 41 -4.10 -1.39 10.93
N GLU A 42 -3.48 -0.56 10.13
CA GLU A 42 -4.23 0.27 9.20
C GLU A 42 -4.85 -0.60 8.11
N ILE A 43 -6.09 -0.29 7.75
CA ILE A 43 -6.78 -0.99 6.66
C ILE A 43 -6.22 -0.50 5.33
N VAL A 44 -5.83 -1.44 4.48
CA VAL A 44 -5.33 -1.17 3.13
C VAL A 44 -6.14 -1.96 2.10
N GLN A 45 -6.10 -1.50 0.86
CA GLN A 45 -6.69 -2.21 -0.26
C GLN A 45 -5.58 -2.76 -1.14
N VAL A 46 -5.63 -4.07 -1.39
CA VAL A 46 -4.66 -4.78 -2.24
C VAL A 46 -5.34 -5.13 -3.55
N THR A 47 -4.77 -4.72 -4.66
CA THR A 47 -5.29 -5.01 -6.00
C THR A 47 -4.27 -5.82 -6.79
N SER A 48 -4.70 -6.96 -7.32
CA SER A 48 -3.87 -7.81 -8.17
C SER A 48 -3.84 -7.27 -9.61
N LEU A 49 -2.64 -7.14 -10.18
CA LEU A 49 -2.52 -6.80 -11.61
C LEU A 49 -2.94 -7.95 -12.51
N ARG A 50 -2.85 -9.20 -12.02
CA ARG A 50 -3.16 -10.39 -12.80
C ARG A 50 -4.65 -10.47 -13.17
N ASN A 51 -5.54 -10.12 -12.24
CA ASN A 51 -6.99 -10.34 -12.43
C ASN A 51 -7.85 -9.24 -11.85
N ALA A 52 -7.27 -8.12 -11.42
CA ALA A 52 -7.97 -6.99 -10.80
C ALA A 52 -8.71 -7.34 -9.50
N THR A 53 -8.46 -8.49 -8.90
CA THR A 53 -9.02 -8.85 -7.60
C THR A 53 -8.60 -7.82 -6.57
N ARG A 54 -9.55 -7.35 -5.77
CA ARG A 54 -9.33 -6.38 -4.71
C ARG A 54 -9.69 -6.99 -3.37
N TRP A 55 -8.85 -6.75 -2.38
CA TRP A 55 -9.05 -7.25 -1.03
C TRP A 55 -8.71 -6.18 -0.02
N LYS A 56 -9.60 -5.98 0.95
CA LYS A 56 -9.32 -5.07 2.07
C LYS A 56 -8.92 -5.88 3.28
N THR A 57 -7.83 -5.49 3.92
CA THR A 57 -7.33 -6.14 5.12
C THR A 57 -6.44 -5.15 5.86
N TYR A 58 -5.95 -5.52 7.03
CA TYR A 58 -5.04 -4.67 7.78
C TYR A 58 -3.59 -5.08 7.58
N ALA A 59 -2.70 -4.10 7.71
CA ALA A 59 -1.26 -4.29 7.48
C ALA A 59 -0.53 -4.66 8.77
N LEU A 60 0.41 -5.59 8.67
CA LEU A 60 1.33 -5.93 9.74
C LEU A 60 2.77 -5.78 9.23
N PRO A 61 3.72 -5.34 10.10
CA PRO A 61 5.10 -5.16 9.65
C PRO A 61 5.86 -6.46 9.56
N ALA A 62 6.65 -6.61 8.50
CA ALA A 62 7.73 -7.58 8.39
C ALA A 62 9.06 -6.89 8.68
N PRO A 63 10.15 -7.65 8.95
CA PRO A 63 11.45 -7.04 9.20
C PRO A 63 11.86 -6.05 8.10
N GLU A 64 12.48 -4.96 8.52
CA GLU A 64 12.97 -3.92 7.61
C GLU A 64 13.93 -4.50 6.57
N GLY A 65 13.67 -4.19 5.31
CA GLY A 65 14.51 -4.64 4.19
C GLY A 65 14.28 -6.07 3.77
N SER A 66 13.35 -6.79 4.41
CA SER A 66 13.06 -8.19 4.08
C SER A 66 12.45 -8.37 2.69
N GLY A 67 11.83 -7.32 2.14
CA GLY A 67 11.08 -7.41 0.88
C GLY A 67 9.83 -8.26 0.99
N LYS A 68 9.36 -8.55 2.20
CA LYS A 68 8.24 -9.46 2.41
C LYS A 68 6.91 -8.78 2.09
N ILE A 69 6.10 -9.46 1.28
CA ILE A 69 4.70 -9.15 1.02
C ILE A 69 3.94 -10.47 1.12
N CYS A 70 3.23 -10.68 2.22
CA CYS A 70 2.56 -11.96 2.48
C CYS A 70 1.07 -11.73 2.72
N LEU A 71 0.23 -12.40 1.94
CA LEU A 71 -1.22 -12.40 2.13
C LEU A 71 -1.58 -13.55 3.07
N ASN A 72 -2.16 -13.22 4.22
CA ASN A 72 -2.48 -14.16 5.28
C ASN A 72 -3.98 -14.42 5.35
N GLY A 73 -4.36 -15.69 5.55
CA GLY A 73 -5.75 -16.10 5.70
C GLY A 73 -6.49 -16.19 4.37
N PRO A 74 -7.79 -15.83 4.32
CA PRO A 74 -8.64 -16.00 3.14
C PRO A 74 -8.08 -15.44 1.83
N PRO A 75 -7.38 -14.27 1.80
CA PRO A 75 -6.83 -13.77 0.54
C PRO A 75 -5.76 -14.67 -0.08
N ALA A 76 -5.20 -15.63 0.68
CA ALA A 76 -4.28 -16.63 0.11
C ALA A 76 -4.93 -17.48 -0.98
N HIS A 77 -6.27 -17.50 -1.09
CA HIS A 77 -6.97 -18.14 -2.19
C HIS A 77 -6.96 -17.30 -3.48
N LEU A 78 -6.78 -15.99 -3.35
CA LEU A 78 -6.92 -15.04 -4.46
C LEU A 78 -5.59 -14.51 -4.97
N PHE A 79 -4.58 -14.51 -4.13
CA PHE A 79 -3.25 -13.99 -4.41
C PHE A 79 -2.23 -15.10 -4.25
N GLN A 80 -1.26 -15.16 -5.14
CA GLN A 80 -0.21 -16.18 -5.09
C GLN A 80 1.16 -15.55 -5.20
N PRO A 81 2.22 -16.22 -4.71
CA PRO A 81 3.58 -15.72 -4.87
C PRO A 81 3.88 -15.40 -6.33
N GLY A 82 4.54 -14.28 -6.56
CA GLY A 82 4.85 -13.79 -7.90
C GLY A 82 3.83 -12.81 -8.45
N ASP A 83 2.63 -12.72 -7.87
CA ASP A 83 1.65 -11.71 -8.30
C ASP A 83 2.18 -10.32 -8.04
N LEU A 84 1.96 -9.42 -8.99
CA LEU A 84 2.19 -7.99 -8.79
C LEU A 84 0.92 -7.39 -8.20
N VAL A 85 1.09 -6.59 -7.16
CA VAL A 85 -0.04 -5.95 -6.48
C VAL A 85 0.21 -4.45 -6.29
N ILE A 86 -0.89 -3.72 -6.17
CA ILE A 86 -0.88 -2.33 -5.76
C ILE A 86 -1.53 -2.28 -4.39
N ILE A 87 -0.82 -1.71 -3.42
CA ILE A 87 -1.31 -1.57 -2.05
C ILE A 87 -1.65 -0.11 -1.83
N LEU A 88 -2.93 0.16 -1.58
CA LEU A 88 -3.47 1.51 -1.47
C LEU A 88 -3.86 1.80 -0.03
N SER A 89 -3.41 2.93 0.49
CA SER A 89 -3.82 3.43 1.80
C SER A 89 -4.66 4.68 1.63
N MET A 90 -5.77 4.72 2.37
CA MET A 90 -6.73 5.82 2.31
C MET A 90 -6.93 6.44 3.68
N GLY A 91 -7.31 7.71 3.72
CA GLY A 91 -7.65 8.39 4.95
C GLY A 91 -8.80 9.36 4.73
N MET A 92 -9.52 9.67 5.79
CA MET A 92 -10.60 10.66 5.79
C MET A 92 -10.02 12.02 6.15
N TYR A 93 -10.23 13.01 5.29
CA TYR A 93 -9.65 14.34 5.43
C TYR A 93 -10.70 15.42 5.32
N GLU A 94 -10.62 16.43 6.19
CA GLU A 94 -11.36 17.68 6.03
C GLU A 94 -10.69 18.54 4.96
N GLU A 95 -11.43 19.48 4.35
CA GLU A 95 -10.88 20.33 3.29
C GLU A 95 -9.59 21.05 3.72
N ASN A 96 -9.52 21.52 4.96
CA ASN A 96 -8.31 22.19 5.46
C ASN A 96 -7.14 21.25 5.62
N GLU A 97 -7.38 19.97 5.89
CA GLU A 97 -6.33 18.95 5.98
C GLU A 97 -5.82 18.55 4.60
N ILE A 98 -6.69 18.54 3.58
CA ILE A 98 -6.31 18.18 2.21
C ILE A 98 -5.26 19.15 1.65
N ALA A 99 -5.32 20.42 2.07
CA ALA A 99 -4.34 21.42 1.64
C ALA A 99 -2.90 21.01 1.98
N ASP A 100 -2.71 20.28 3.08
CA ASP A 100 -1.40 19.82 3.54
C ASP A 100 -1.11 18.34 3.21
N LEU A 101 -2.06 17.66 2.58
CA LEU A 101 -1.88 16.26 2.21
C LEU A 101 -0.90 16.12 1.05
N VAL A 102 0.11 15.28 1.24
CA VAL A 102 1.08 14.94 0.21
C VAL A 102 1.06 13.43 0.01
N PRO A 103 0.23 12.91 -0.91
CA PRO A 103 0.23 11.47 -1.19
C PRO A 103 1.62 10.99 -1.61
N ARG A 104 1.98 9.80 -1.14
CA ARG A 104 3.27 9.18 -1.44
C ARG A 104 3.06 7.93 -2.27
N VAL A 105 3.79 7.80 -3.36
CA VAL A 105 3.80 6.59 -4.19
C VAL A 105 5.19 5.98 -4.11
N VAL A 106 5.25 4.75 -3.61
CA VAL A 106 6.50 4.02 -3.43
C VAL A 106 6.66 3.03 -4.59
N PHE A 107 7.76 3.16 -5.31
CA PHE A 107 8.13 2.26 -6.41
C PHE A 107 9.18 1.28 -5.92
N VAL A 108 9.01 0.02 -6.23
CA VAL A 108 9.90 -1.05 -5.79
C VAL A 108 10.43 -1.85 -6.97
N ASP A 109 11.55 -2.54 -6.76
CA ASP A 109 12.12 -3.47 -7.73
C ASP A 109 11.52 -4.88 -7.53
N GLU A 110 12.06 -5.86 -8.23
CA GLU A 110 11.58 -7.25 -8.20
C GLU A 110 11.77 -7.92 -6.83
N GLN A 111 12.64 -7.38 -5.98
CA GLN A 111 12.85 -7.86 -4.62
C GLN A 111 12.14 -7.00 -3.59
N ASN A 112 11.20 -6.14 -4.01
CA ASN A 112 10.47 -5.22 -3.16
C ASN A 112 11.37 -4.23 -2.41
N GLN A 113 12.54 -3.92 -2.97
CA GLN A 113 13.39 -2.86 -2.44
C GLN A 113 12.97 -1.53 -3.06
N ILE A 114 12.99 -0.47 -2.27
CA ILE A 114 12.55 0.85 -2.73
C ILE A 114 13.50 1.38 -3.81
N VAL A 115 12.94 1.74 -4.96
CA VAL A 115 13.67 2.37 -6.06
C VAL A 115 13.54 3.88 -5.98
N LYS A 116 12.31 4.36 -5.72
CA LYS A 116 12.04 5.79 -5.54
C LYS A 116 10.73 5.99 -4.79
N ILE A 117 10.60 7.17 -4.20
CA ILE A 117 9.36 7.62 -3.56
C ILE A 117 8.98 8.93 -4.25
N GLU A 118 7.76 8.97 -4.82
CA GLU A 118 7.22 10.20 -5.37
C GLU A 118 6.26 10.83 -4.37
N GLU A 119 6.44 12.12 -4.11
CA GLU A 119 5.52 12.91 -3.30
C GLU A 119 4.70 13.79 -4.24
N HIS A 120 3.37 13.70 -4.11
CA HIS A 120 2.45 14.40 -5.00
C HIS A 120 1.78 15.54 -4.25
N HIS A 121 2.19 16.77 -4.55
CA HIS A 121 1.55 17.98 -4.02
C HIS A 121 0.30 18.25 -4.85
N LEU A 122 -0.88 18.15 -4.23
CA LEU A 122 -2.16 18.18 -4.93
C LEU A 122 -2.45 19.52 -5.57
N ILE A 123 -2.05 20.63 -4.92
CA ILE A 123 -2.22 21.98 -5.43
C ILE A 123 -0.93 22.77 -5.18
N THR A 124 -0.38 23.38 -6.24
CA THR A 124 0.78 24.25 -6.14
C THR A 124 0.41 25.56 -6.84
N ASN A 125 0.46 26.69 -6.11
CA ASN A 125 0.14 28.02 -6.65
C ASN A 125 -1.22 28.06 -7.38
N GLY A 126 -2.21 27.31 -6.89
CA GLY A 126 -3.53 27.26 -7.48
C GLY A 126 -3.67 26.27 -8.64
N GLU A 127 -2.63 25.55 -9.00
CA GLU A 127 -2.66 24.56 -10.07
C GLU A 127 -2.64 23.15 -9.50
N ALA A 128 -3.52 22.27 -9.99
CA ALA A 128 -3.52 20.87 -9.63
C ALA A 128 -2.36 20.16 -10.32
N LEU A 129 -1.66 19.30 -9.59
CA LEU A 129 -0.64 18.41 -10.15
C LEU A 129 -1.31 17.18 -10.75
N THR A 130 -0.84 16.78 -11.90
CA THR A 130 -1.32 15.59 -12.61
C THR A 130 -0.45 14.38 -12.32
#